data_8c267a89ab8ad23342db9fb32974ebf6
#
_entry.id   8c267a89ab8ad23342db9fb32974ebf6
#
_cell.length_a   1.000
_cell.length_b   1.000
_cell.length_c   1.000
_cell.angle_alpha   90.00
_cell.angle_beta   90.00
_cell.angle_gamma   90.00
#
_symmetry.space_group_name_H-M   'P 1'
#
loop_
_entity.id
_entity.type
_entity.pdbx_description
1 polymer ?
#
loop_
_entity_poly.entity_id
_entity_poly.type
_entity_poly.pdbx_seq_one_letter_code
_entity_poly.pdbx_strand_id
1 'polypeptide(L)'
;MKKILKSLLIIAATSIISACGGGGEGGGTPNGPSATLRLYPPISGATLPVGAAGSLDVEVRGGKGPYAITSSDAAVQMGLSDDNKLVVLSSSKEGSSDVVVYDSSLPVQQVKITVEAKAVPMASSVGEALNLVPNESRQINVRGGVRPYMVSSSDANVVLAAVSGATVTVVGQAKGGTATVRVTDAVGATLNVAVVVQVTTL
;
A
#
# COMPACT_ATOMS: atom_id res chain seq x y z
N MET A 1 11.35 4.11 34.52
CA MET A 1 10.48 4.35 33.35
C MET A 1 11.36 4.91 32.23
N LYS A 2 11.80 4.04 31.31
CA LYS A 2 12.68 4.40 30.18
C LYS A 2 11.80 4.77 28.99
N LYS A 3 11.79 6.06 28.62
CA LYS A 3 11.20 6.55 27.39
C LYS A 3 12.06 6.09 26.22
N ILE A 4 11.55 5.17 25.41
CA ILE A 4 12.17 4.78 24.14
C ILE A 4 11.72 5.80 23.10
N LEU A 5 12.58 6.76 22.83
CA LEU A 5 12.44 7.71 21.73
C LEU A 5 12.74 6.94 20.44
N LYS A 6 11.71 6.56 19.68
CA LYS A 6 11.89 6.00 18.35
C LYS A 6 12.18 7.17 17.40
N SER A 7 13.46 7.45 17.18
CA SER A 7 13.90 8.29 16.07
C SER A 7 13.49 7.64 14.76
N LEU A 8 12.56 8.25 14.06
CA LEU A 8 12.28 7.97 12.67
C LEU A 8 13.41 8.55 11.84
N LEU A 9 14.38 7.71 11.53
CA LEU A 9 15.49 8.07 10.65
C LEU A 9 14.94 8.11 9.21
N ILE A 10 14.69 9.29 8.70
CA ILE A 10 14.47 9.51 7.26
C ILE A 10 15.83 9.30 6.60
N ILE A 11 16.07 8.09 6.16
CA ILE A 11 17.23 7.79 5.33
C ILE A 11 16.82 8.20 3.90
N ALA A 12 17.33 9.34 3.46
CA ALA A 12 17.48 9.58 2.03
C ALA A 12 18.51 8.54 1.55
N ALA A 13 18.00 7.36 1.18
CA ALA A 13 18.84 6.26 0.74
C ALA A 13 19.35 6.56 -0.66
N THR A 14 20.51 7.19 -0.74
CA THR A 14 21.35 7.07 -1.92
C THR A 14 21.95 5.67 -1.89
N SER A 15 21.18 4.70 -2.37
CA SER A 15 21.66 3.31 -2.46
C SER A 15 22.61 3.21 -3.62
N ILE A 16 23.90 3.33 -3.35
CA ILE A 16 24.94 2.91 -4.29
C ILE A 16 25.03 1.38 -4.13
N ILE A 17 24.32 0.65 -4.99
CA ILE A 17 24.45 -0.79 -5.04
C ILE A 17 25.59 -1.11 -6.00
N SER A 18 26.72 -1.51 -5.43
CA SER A 18 27.82 -2.10 -6.16
C SER A 18 27.42 -3.54 -6.53
N ALA A 19 26.83 -3.73 -7.71
CA ALA A 19 26.66 -5.05 -8.28
C ALA A 19 27.98 -5.49 -8.91
N CYS A 20 28.79 -6.25 -8.17
CA CYS A 20 29.91 -6.98 -8.71
C CYS A 20 29.39 -8.33 -9.20
N GLY A 21 29.46 -8.53 -10.47
CA GLY A 21 29.69 -9.82 -10.89
C GLY A 21 28.83 -10.63 -11.75
N GLY A 22 29.28 -11.37 -12.50
CA GLY A 22 28.80 -12.64 -13.05
C GLY A 22 28.50 -12.59 -14.54
N GLY A 23 29.49 -13.02 -15.31
CA GLY A 23 29.48 -13.09 -16.74
C GLY A 23 28.30 -13.81 -17.36
N GLY A 24 27.80 -13.26 -18.42
CA GLY A 24 26.97 -13.86 -19.43
C GLY A 24 27.50 -13.38 -20.79
N GLU A 25 28.05 -14.29 -21.56
CA GLU A 25 28.67 -14.04 -22.85
C GLU A 25 27.67 -13.43 -23.84
N GLY A 26 27.86 -12.20 -24.16
CA GLY A 26 27.36 -11.55 -25.34
C GLY A 26 28.47 -10.62 -25.84
N GLY A 27 29.28 -11.08 -26.79
CA GLY A 27 30.43 -10.38 -27.33
C GLY A 27 30.05 -9.04 -27.95
N GLY A 28 29.93 -8.02 -27.11
CA GLY A 28 29.90 -6.62 -27.49
C GLY A 28 31.30 -6.05 -27.37
N THR A 29 31.80 -5.46 -28.42
CA THR A 29 33.09 -4.74 -28.42
C THR A 29 33.14 -3.74 -27.27
N PRO A 30 34.32 -3.60 -26.57
CA PRO A 30 34.44 -2.73 -25.40
C PRO A 30 34.15 -1.23 -25.65
N ASN A 31 33.86 -0.84 -26.89
CA ASN A 31 33.54 0.52 -27.32
C ASN A 31 32.24 0.61 -28.15
N GLY A 32 31.36 -0.35 -28.05
CA GLY A 32 30.04 -0.22 -28.66
C GLY A 32 29.22 0.89 -27.95
N PRO A 33 28.31 1.59 -28.66
CA PRO A 33 27.43 2.56 -28.01
C PRO A 33 26.66 1.85 -26.89
N SER A 34 26.74 2.42 -25.68
CA SER A 34 25.94 1.92 -24.54
C SER A 34 24.50 1.78 -24.97
N ALA A 35 23.90 0.62 -24.78
CA ALA A 35 22.49 0.44 -25.09
C ALA A 35 21.67 1.50 -24.36
N THR A 36 20.67 2.07 -25.05
CA THR A 36 19.83 3.11 -24.47
C THR A 36 19.15 2.58 -23.20
N LEU A 37 19.21 3.36 -22.11
CA LEU A 37 18.53 3.08 -20.86
C LEU A 37 17.02 3.04 -21.11
N ARG A 38 16.36 1.98 -20.69
CA ARG A 38 14.93 1.77 -20.89
C ARG A 38 14.31 0.90 -19.81
N LEU A 39 13.01 1.00 -19.65
CA LEU A 39 12.20 0.08 -18.86
C LEU A 39 11.68 -1.05 -19.74
N TYR A 40 11.57 -2.27 -19.19
CA TYR A 40 11.02 -3.43 -19.89
C TYR A 40 10.05 -4.20 -18.99
N PRO A 41 8.79 -4.42 -19.42
CA PRO A 41 8.17 -3.82 -20.61
C PRO A 41 8.16 -2.29 -20.54
N PRO A 42 8.08 -1.57 -21.68
CA PRO A 42 8.04 -0.12 -21.69
C PRO A 42 6.74 0.36 -21.05
N ILE A 43 6.84 1.12 -19.95
CA ILE A 43 5.72 1.72 -19.24
C ILE A 43 6.03 3.19 -18.93
N SER A 44 5.00 4.00 -18.88
CA SER A 44 5.09 5.43 -18.52
C SER A 44 4.42 5.76 -17.19
N GLY A 45 3.61 4.84 -16.64
CA GLY A 45 2.91 5.06 -15.38
C GLY A 45 2.42 3.77 -14.72
N ALA A 46 2.17 3.85 -13.41
CA ALA A 46 1.58 2.80 -12.59
C ALA A 46 0.69 3.40 -11.50
N THR A 47 -0.32 2.66 -11.06
CA THR A 47 -1.15 3.03 -9.91
C THR A 47 -1.02 1.99 -8.82
N LEU A 48 -0.75 2.41 -7.58
CA LEU A 48 -0.65 1.57 -6.41
C LEU A 48 -1.70 1.97 -5.36
N PRO A 49 -2.28 1.02 -4.63
CA PRO A 49 -3.10 1.34 -3.47
C PRO A 49 -2.25 2.00 -2.38
N VAL A 50 -2.81 3.01 -1.72
CA VAL A 50 -2.17 3.68 -0.58
C VAL A 50 -1.84 2.66 0.51
N GLY A 51 -0.64 2.78 1.10
CA GLY A 51 -0.16 1.88 2.15
C GLY A 51 0.30 0.50 1.67
N ALA A 52 0.32 0.24 0.36
CA ALA A 52 0.77 -1.03 -0.20
C ALA A 52 2.24 -0.99 -0.61
N ALA A 53 2.89 -2.14 -0.47
CA ALA A 53 4.17 -2.42 -1.10
C ALA A 53 3.93 -3.23 -2.38
N GLY A 54 4.66 -2.91 -3.45
CA GLY A 54 4.55 -3.64 -4.68
C GLY A 54 5.88 -3.69 -5.43
N SER A 55 6.14 -4.80 -6.11
CA SER A 55 7.14 -4.85 -7.17
C SER A 55 6.45 -4.50 -8.47
N LEU A 56 6.93 -3.49 -9.14
CA LEU A 56 6.53 -3.29 -10.52
C LEU A 56 7.29 -4.33 -11.35
N ASP A 57 6.57 -5.08 -12.17
CA ASP A 57 7.16 -6.06 -13.11
C ASP A 57 7.86 -5.34 -14.27
N VAL A 58 8.82 -4.49 -13.92
CA VAL A 58 9.56 -3.62 -14.82
C VAL A 58 11.02 -3.73 -14.51
N GLU A 59 11.78 -4.21 -15.47
CA GLU A 59 13.23 -4.28 -15.40
C GLU A 59 13.86 -3.01 -15.98
N VAL A 60 14.97 -2.60 -15.39
CA VAL A 60 15.84 -1.55 -15.96
C VAL A 60 16.84 -2.24 -16.89
N ARG A 61 16.82 -1.90 -18.17
CA ARG A 61 17.69 -2.48 -19.20
C ARG A 61 18.45 -1.42 -19.96
N GLY A 62 19.63 -1.78 -20.46
CA GLY A 62 20.50 -0.85 -21.18
C GLY A 62 21.17 0.16 -20.25
N GLY A 63 21.77 1.21 -20.82
CA GLY A 63 22.59 2.15 -20.06
C GLY A 63 23.85 1.50 -19.49
N LYS A 64 24.46 2.19 -18.53
CA LYS A 64 25.67 1.73 -17.81
C LYS A 64 25.38 1.73 -16.31
N GLY A 65 25.43 0.57 -15.66
CA GLY A 65 25.35 0.47 -14.20
C GLY A 65 26.59 1.09 -13.49
N PRO A 66 26.50 1.42 -12.22
CA PRO A 66 25.31 1.28 -11.37
C PRO A 66 24.20 2.27 -11.71
N TYR A 67 22.95 1.90 -11.43
CA TYR A 67 21.80 2.78 -11.58
C TYR A 67 21.51 3.52 -10.28
N ALA A 68 21.04 4.77 -10.40
CA ALA A 68 20.50 5.55 -9.30
C ALA A 68 19.00 5.81 -9.52
N ILE A 69 18.21 5.88 -8.44
CA ILE A 69 16.76 6.10 -8.50
C ILE A 69 16.41 7.28 -7.61
N THR A 70 15.51 8.13 -8.11
CA THR A 70 14.95 9.24 -7.33
C THR A 70 13.42 9.26 -7.44
N SER A 71 12.78 9.81 -6.42
CA SER A 71 11.34 10.09 -6.42
C SER A 71 11.11 11.57 -6.20
N SER A 72 10.16 12.16 -6.90
CA SER A 72 9.82 13.58 -6.79
C SER A 72 8.96 13.91 -5.57
N ASP A 73 8.27 12.93 -4.99
CA ASP A 73 7.38 13.11 -3.84
C ASP A 73 7.49 11.95 -2.85
N ALA A 74 7.31 12.25 -1.56
CA ALA A 74 7.34 11.28 -0.47
C ALA A 74 6.13 10.31 -0.45
N ALA A 75 5.13 10.53 -1.30
CA ALA A 75 4.02 9.60 -1.48
C ALA A 75 4.46 8.25 -2.05
N VAL A 76 5.64 8.18 -2.66
CA VAL A 76 6.22 6.97 -3.23
C VAL A 76 7.65 6.81 -2.75
N GLN A 77 7.92 5.67 -2.13
CA GLN A 77 9.28 5.20 -1.85
C GLN A 77 9.63 4.12 -2.88
N MET A 78 10.88 4.06 -3.28
CA MET A 78 11.32 3.13 -4.31
C MET A 78 12.71 2.58 -4.03
N GLY A 79 12.99 1.46 -4.64
CA GLY A 79 14.29 0.80 -4.65
C GLY A 79 14.47 0.01 -5.94
N LEU A 80 15.69 -0.41 -6.19
CA LEU A 80 16.02 -1.35 -7.24
C LEU A 80 16.48 -2.65 -6.57
N SER A 81 15.88 -3.76 -6.96
CA SER A 81 16.30 -5.08 -6.50
C SER A 81 17.56 -5.55 -7.23
N ASP A 82 18.21 -6.59 -6.72
CA ASP A 82 19.45 -7.14 -7.30
C ASP A 82 19.30 -7.61 -8.75
N ASP A 83 18.08 -7.95 -9.15
CA ASP A 83 17.72 -8.34 -10.53
C ASP A 83 17.26 -7.14 -11.39
N ASN A 84 17.56 -5.91 -10.98
CA ASN A 84 17.20 -4.66 -11.63
C ASN A 84 15.68 -4.43 -11.79
N LYS A 85 14.86 -5.00 -10.91
CA LYS A 85 13.42 -4.71 -10.85
C LYS A 85 13.10 -3.54 -9.94
N LEU A 86 12.16 -2.70 -10.36
CA LEU A 86 11.65 -1.62 -9.52
C LEU A 86 10.79 -2.18 -8.38
N VAL A 87 11.14 -1.83 -7.17
CA VAL A 87 10.33 -2.04 -5.97
C VAL A 87 9.77 -0.70 -5.53
N VAL A 88 8.44 -0.61 -5.45
CA VAL A 88 7.76 0.64 -5.11
C VAL A 88 6.86 0.42 -3.91
N LEU A 89 6.94 1.35 -2.96
CA LEU A 89 6.12 1.43 -1.77
C LEU A 89 5.29 2.71 -1.84
N SER A 90 3.97 2.59 -1.77
CA SER A 90 3.14 3.77 -1.56
C SER A 90 3.11 4.16 -0.07
N SER A 91 3.08 5.47 0.21
CA SER A 91 2.90 5.98 1.56
C SER A 91 1.44 5.82 2.03
N SER A 92 1.15 6.22 3.27
CA SER A 92 -0.23 6.32 3.79
C SER A 92 -1.01 7.52 3.23
N LYS A 93 -0.46 8.25 2.27
CA LYS A 93 -1.03 9.46 1.68
C LYS A 93 -1.20 9.26 0.18
N GLU A 94 -2.33 9.73 -0.36
CA GLU A 94 -2.52 9.83 -1.81
C GLU A 94 -1.57 10.85 -2.42
N GLY A 95 -1.18 10.60 -3.65
CA GLY A 95 -0.32 11.51 -4.40
C GLY A 95 0.23 10.87 -5.67
N SER A 96 0.91 11.68 -6.46
CA SER A 96 1.61 11.25 -7.65
C SER A 96 3.08 11.60 -7.53
N SER A 97 3.94 10.71 -7.96
CA SER A 97 5.38 10.91 -7.94
C SER A 97 6.01 10.44 -9.23
N ASP A 98 6.95 11.22 -9.72
CA ASP A 98 7.84 10.81 -10.80
C ASP A 98 9.02 10.04 -10.21
N VAL A 99 9.12 8.78 -10.58
CA VAL A 99 10.27 7.92 -10.29
C VAL A 99 11.20 7.97 -11.49
N VAL A 100 12.43 8.41 -11.27
CA VAL A 100 13.44 8.55 -12.33
C VAL A 100 14.61 7.64 -12.03
N VAL A 101 14.94 6.81 -13.01
CA VAL A 101 16.13 5.94 -13.00
C VAL A 101 17.21 6.58 -13.85
N TYR A 102 18.42 6.70 -13.31
CA TYR A 102 19.60 7.23 -13.97
C TYR A 102 20.64 6.13 -14.13
N ASP A 103 21.42 6.19 -15.19
CA ASP A 103 22.61 5.38 -15.36
C ASP A 103 23.89 6.16 -15.02
N SER A 104 25.04 5.49 -15.08
CA SER A 104 26.36 6.09 -14.84
C SER A 104 27.13 6.44 -16.12
N SER A 105 26.45 6.58 -17.26
CA SER A 105 27.06 6.96 -18.52
C SER A 105 27.38 8.46 -18.59
N LEU A 106 28.18 8.87 -19.57
CA LEU A 106 28.42 10.26 -19.89
C LEU A 106 28.14 10.50 -21.39
N PRO A 107 27.10 11.27 -21.73
CA PRO A 107 26.14 11.93 -20.83
C PRO A 107 25.24 10.92 -20.08
N VAL A 108 24.79 11.28 -18.89
CA VAL A 108 23.86 10.46 -18.08
C VAL A 108 22.55 10.25 -18.82
N GLN A 109 22.12 8.99 -18.94
CA GLN A 109 20.81 8.66 -19.47
C GLN A 109 19.81 8.55 -18.31
N GLN A 110 18.54 8.86 -18.59
CA GLN A 110 17.46 8.74 -17.63
C GLN A 110 16.21 8.18 -18.26
N VAL A 111 15.42 7.47 -17.46
CA VAL A 111 14.08 7.01 -17.81
C VAL A 111 13.14 7.28 -16.64
N LYS A 112 11.93 7.74 -16.96
CA LYS A 112 10.94 8.17 -15.99
C LYS A 112 9.68 7.31 -16.06
N ILE A 113 9.10 7.05 -14.87
CA ILE A 113 7.76 6.49 -14.70
C ILE A 113 6.99 7.33 -13.69
N THR A 114 5.74 7.67 -13.98
CA THR A 114 4.86 8.34 -13.02
C THR A 114 4.09 7.28 -12.24
N VAL A 115 4.17 7.34 -10.91
CA VAL A 115 3.47 6.42 -9.99
C VAL A 115 2.44 7.20 -9.20
N GLU A 116 1.19 6.75 -9.25
CA GLU A 116 0.09 7.30 -8.48
C GLU A 116 -0.24 6.40 -7.28
N ALA A 117 -0.23 6.95 -6.07
CA ALA A 117 -0.77 6.31 -4.88
C ALA A 117 -2.24 6.75 -4.71
N LYS A 118 -3.18 5.80 -4.81
CA LYS A 118 -4.63 6.06 -4.69
C LYS A 118 -5.24 5.27 -3.54
N ALA A 119 -6.13 5.93 -2.78
CA ALA A 119 -6.91 5.23 -1.77
C ALA A 119 -7.87 4.24 -2.45
N VAL A 120 -7.94 3.04 -1.88
CA VAL A 120 -8.95 2.06 -2.25
C VAL A 120 -10.11 2.22 -1.29
N PRO A 121 -11.34 2.49 -1.75
CA PRO A 121 -12.50 2.62 -0.89
C PRO A 121 -12.68 1.40 0.00
N MET A 122 -13.08 1.62 1.27
CA MET A 122 -13.40 0.52 2.16
C MET A 122 -14.71 -0.15 1.74
N ALA A 123 -14.72 -1.48 1.81
CA ALA A 123 -15.92 -2.30 1.59
C ALA A 123 -16.02 -3.39 2.65
N SER A 124 -17.24 -3.77 3.00
CA SER A 124 -17.53 -4.87 3.93
C SER A 124 -17.88 -6.15 3.18
N SER A 125 -17.67 -7.32 3.82
CA SER A 125 -18.14 -8.61 3.31
C SER A 125 -19.66 -8.80 3.46
N VAL A 126 -20.30 -7.95 4.24
CA VAL A 126 -21.78 -7.87 4.35
C VAL A 126 -22.22 -6.61 3.61
N GLY A 127 -23.45 -6.65 3.07
CA GLY A 127 -24.02 -5.47 2.41
C GLY A 127 -24.20 -4.29 3.38
N GLU A 128 -25.11 -3.39 3.05
CA GLU A 128 -25.37 -2.19 3.83
C GLU A 128 -26.04 -2.48 5.20
N ALA A 129 -26.63 -3.65 5.38
CA ALA A 129 -27.30 -4.04 6.62
C ALA A 129 -26.99 -5.48 7.05
N LEU A 130 -26.90 -5.68 8.36
CA LEU A 130 -26.71 -6.96 9.02
C LEU A 130 -27.80 -7.18 10.05
N ASN A 131 -28.52 -8.32 9.96
CA ASN A 131 -29.54 -8.73 10.94
C ASN A 131 -28.93 -9.73 11.92
N LEU A 132 -29.14 -9.50 13.20
CA LEU A 132 -28.74 -10.36 14.32
C LEU A 132 -29.92 -10.65 15.25
N VAL A 133 -29.76 -11.71 16.02
CA VAL A 133 -30.59 -11.91 17.23
C VAL A 133 -29.75 -11.59 18.48
N PRO A 134 -30.37 -11.41 19.65
CA PRO A 134 -29.63 -11.19 20.91
C PRO A 134 -28.58 -12.27 21.16
N ASN A 135 -27.37 -11.84 21.55
CA ASN A 135 -26.20 -12.67 21.82
C ASN A 135 -25.62 -13.37 20.56
N GLU A 136 -26.14 -13.11 19.38
CA GLU A 136 -25.50 -13.57 18.15
C GLU A 136 -24.26 -12.76 17.84
N SER A 137 -23.19 -13.47 17.48
CA SER A 137 -21.92 -12.88 17.04
C SER A 137 -21.71 -13.13 15.55
N ARG A 138 -21.35 -12.10 14.81
CA ARG A 138 -20.99 -12.18 13.38
C ARG A 138 -19.66 -11.49 13.10
N GLN A 139 -18.95 -12.01 12.13
CA GLN A 139 -17.71 -11.42 11.64
C GLN A 139 -17.95 -10.73 10.30
N ILE A 140 -17.43 -9.50 10.19
CA ILE A 140 -17.44 -8.68 8.98
C ILE A 140 -16.01 -8.50 8.55
N ASN A 141 -15.65 -8.93 7.34
CA ASN A 141 -14.34 -8.67 6.77
C ASN A 141 -14.34 -7.32 6.05
N VAL A 142 -13.40 -6.47 6.40
CA VAL A 142 -13.19 -5.16 5.78
C VAL A 142 -12.04 -5.23 4.79
N ARG A 143 -12.25 -4.70 3.59
CA ARG A 143 -11.26 -4.60 2.51
C ARG A 143 -11.09 -3.14 2.10
N GLY A 144 -9.96 -2.82 1.51
CA GLY A 144 -9.65 -1.44 1.12
C GLY A 144 -9.29 -0.56 2.32
N GLY A 145 -9.21 0.75 2.11
CA GLY A 145 -8.73 1.69 3.12
C GLY A 145 -7.28 1.45 3.55
N VAL A 146 -6.85 2.20 4.55
CA VAL A 146 -5.49 2.14 5.12
C VAL A 146 -5.55 1.61 6.55
N ARG A 147 -4.89 0.48 6.82
CA ARG A 147 -4.83 -0.07 8.18
C ARG A 147 -3.89 0.75 9.09
N PRO A 148 -4.09 0.71 10.43
CA PRO A 148 -5.09 -0.06 11.19
C PRO A 148 -6.51 0.53 11.10
N TYR A 149 -7.52 -0.33 11.27
CA TYR A 149 -8.90 0.09 11.40
C TYR A 149 -9.26 0.31 12.87
N MET A 150 -10.14 1.28 13.10
CA MET A 150 -10.85 1.48 14.37
C MET A 150 -12.33 1.22 14.14
N VAL A 151 -13.04 0.76 15.18
CA VAL A 151 -14.47 0.49 15.10
C VAL A 151 -15.20 1.15 16.27
N SER A 152 -16.40 1.64 15.99
CA SER A 152 -17.33 2.15 17.00
C SER A 152 -18.76 1.75 16.66
N SER A 153 -19.59 1.59 17.69
CA SER A 153 -21.04 1.42 17.57
C SER A 153 -21.73 2.71 17.96
N SER A 154 -22.82 3.07 17.26
CA SER A 154 -23.66 4.22 17.63
C SER A 154 -24.48 3.98 18.91
N ASP A 155 -24.77 2.72 19.25
CA ASP A 155 -25.40 2.29 20.52
C ASP A 155 -24.82 0.95 20.98
N ALA A 156 -23.93 1.00 21.97
CA ALA A 156 -23.31 -0.18 22.54
C ALA A 156 -24.28 -1.08 23.33
N ASN A 157 -25.47 -0.58 23.71
CA ASN A 157 -26.51 -1.40 24.33
C ASN A 157 -27.30 -2.25 23.31
N VAL A 158 -27.18 -1.90 22.02
CA VAL A 158 -27.78 -2.65 20.92
C VAL A 158 -26.76 -3.56 20.25
N VAL A 159 -25.54 -3.03 19.98
CA VAL A 159 -24.47 -3.77 19.30
C VAL A 159 -23.13 -3.42 19.90
N LEU A 160 -22.38 -4.43 20.31
CA LEU A 160 -20.95 -4.30 20.58
C LEU A 160 -20.16 -4.62 19.31
N ALA A 161 -19.08 -3.88 19.10
CA ALA A 161 -18.18 -4.09 17.96
C ALA A 161 -16.73 -4.04 18.40
N ALA A 162 -15.92 -4.97 17.90
CA ALA A 162 -14.47 -5.03 18.11
C ALA A 162 -13.78 -5.33 16.80
N VAL A 163 -12.54 -4.81 16.60
CA VAL A 163 -11.77 -5.04 15.38
C VAL A 163 -10.45 -5.75 15.72
N SER A 164 -10.09 -6.72 14.88
CA SER A 164 -8.81 -7.40 14.90
C SER A 164 -8.30 -7.54 13.46
N GLY A 165 -7.23 -6.83 13.13
CA GLY A 165 -6.71 -6.78 11.76
C GLY A 165 -7.74 -6.23 10.76
N ALA A 166 -8.25 -7.09 9.88
CA ALA A 166 -9.27 -6.75 8.89
C ALA A 166 -10.67 -7.27 9.25
N THR A 167 -10.82 -7.94 10.40
CA THR A 167 -12.06 -8.55 10.83
C THR A 167 -12.69 -7.72 11.94
N VAL A 168 -13.92 -7.29 11.72
CA VAL A 168 -14.79 -6.66 12.73
C VAL A 168 -15.75 -7.70 13.24
N THR A 169 -15.72 -7.98 14.55
CA THR A 169 -16.68 -8.84 15.23
C THR A 169 -17.79 -7.96 15.81
N VAL A 170 -19.02 -8.24 15.49
CA VAL A 170 -20.21 -7.57 16.01
C VAL A 170 -21.06 -8.55 16.83
N VAL A 171 -21.58 -8.09 17.96
CA VAL A 171 -22.40 -8.90 18.88
C VAL A 171 -23.71 -8.16 19.19
N GLY A 172 -24.83 -8.76 18.83
CA GLY A 172 -26.15 -8.24 19.18
C GLY A 172 -26.39 -8.30 20.68
N GLN A 173 -26.94 -7.23 21.27
CA GLN A 173 -27.24 -7.15 22.71
C GLN A 173 -28.71 -7.47 22.98
N ALA A 174 -29.04 -7.79 24.25
CA ALA A 174 -30.39 -8.19 24.67
C ALA A 174 -31.48 -7.13 24.45
N LYS A 175 -31.08 -5.84 24.43
CA LYS A 175 -32.01 -4.72 24.25
C LYS A 175 -32.74 -4.75 22.91
N GLY A 176 -32.06 -5.30 21.85
CA GLY A 176 -32.58 -5.17 20.49
C GLY A 176 -32.59 -3.73 19.96
N GLY A 177 -32.96 -3.58 18.71
CA GLY A 177 -33.02 -2.27 18.05
C GLY A 177 -32.03 -2.14 16.87
N THR A 178 -31.74 -0.92 16.47
CA THR A 178 -30.85 -0.63 15.35
C THR A 178 -29.64 0.19 15.82
N ALA A 179 -28.46 -0.18 15.37
CA ALA A 179 -27.24 0.59 15.58
C ALA A 179 -26.41 0.62 14.29
N THR A 180 -25.58 1.65 14.14
CA THR A 180 -24.61 1.73 13.05
C THR A 180 -23.23 1.39 13.59
N VAL A 181 -22.60 0.40 13.01
CA VAL A 181 -21.19 0.09 13.23
C VAL A 181 -20.37 0.88 12.23
N ARG A 182 -19.55 1.80 12.73
CA ARG A 182 -18.64 2.62 11.93
C ARG A 182 -17.24 2.04 12.02
N VAL A 183 -16.65 1.78 10.87
CA VAL A 183 -15.22 1.44 10.74
C VAL A 183 -14.52 2.65 10.19
N THR A 184 -13.42 3.05 10.82
CA THR A 184 -12.58 4.19 10.39
C THR A 184 -11.18 3.67 10.13
N ASP A 185 -10.59 4.03 9.02
CA ASP A 185 -9.22 3.66 8.68
C ASP A 185 -8.19 4.67 9.24
N ALA A 186 -6.89 4.40 9.01
CA ALA A 186 -5.80 5.23 9.54
C ALA A 186 -5.75 6.65 8.96
N VAL A 187 -6.39 6.91 7.83
CA VAL A 187 -6.44 8.23 7.17
C VAL A 187 -7.79 8.93 7.36
N GLY A 188 -8.70 8.34 8.14
CA GLY A 188 -9.99 8.94 8.49
C GLY A 188 -11.14 8.62 7.54
N ALA A 189 -10.93 7.76 6.52
CA ALA A 189 -12.02 7.27 5.70
C ALA A 189 -12.94 6.35 6.52
N THR A 190 -14.24 6.37 6.24
CA THR A 190 -15.24 5.65 7.04
C THR A 190 -16.08 4.70 6.20
N LEU A 191 -16.41 3.54 6.79
CA LEU A 191 -17.38 2.57 6.31
C LEU A 191 -18.44 2.38 7.39
N ASN A 192 -19.71 2.52 7.03
CA ASN A 192 -20.83 2.33 7.95
C ASN A 192 -21.60 1.06 7.58
N VAL A 193 -21.91 0.24 8.59
CA VAL A 193 -22.73 -0.95 8.46
C VAL A 193 -23.90 -0.82 9.42
N ALA A 194 -25.12 -0.79 8.90
CA ALA A 194 -26.32 -0.81 9.72
C ALA A 194 -26.49 -2.21 10.32
N VAL A 195 -26.77 -2.30 11.63
CA VAL A 195 -27.02 -3.56 12.32
C VAL A 195 -28.38 -3.49 13.01
N VAL A 196 -29.23 -4.46 12.73
CA VAL A 196 -30.54 -4.61 13.35
C VAL A 196 -30.51 -5.84 14.23
N VAL A 197 -30.76 -5.66 15.53
CA VAL A 197 -30.93 -6.77 16.48
C VAL A 197 -32.42 -6.99 16.73
N GLN A 198 -32.93 -8.14 16.25
CA GLN A 198 -34.33 -8.48 16.35
C GLN A 198 -34.60 -9.30 17.63
N VAL A 199 -35.39 -8.77 18.54
CA VAL A 199 -35.86 -9.48 19.71
C VAL A 199 -37.15 -10.21 19.32
N THR A 200 -37.15 -11.53 19.38
CA THR A 200 -38.39 -12.32 19.21
C THR A 200 -39.20 -12.20 20.49
N THR A 201 -40.30 -11.46 20.45
CA THR A 201 -41.31 -11.53 21.52
C THR A 201 -42.04 -12.87 21.37
N LEU A 202 -41.94 -13.73 22.40
CA LEU A 202 -42.74 -14.95 22.56
C LEU A 202 -44.13 -14.57 22.98
#